data_79b4aa53b5875df7b4c0a29cbb79d661
#
_entry.id   79b4aa53b5875df7b4c0a29cbb79d661
#
_cell.length_a   1.000
_cell.length_b   1.000
_cell.length_c   1.000
_cell.angle_alpha   90.00
_cell.angle_beta   90.00
_cell.angle_gamma   90.00
#
_symmetry.space_group_name_H-M   'P 1'
#
loop_
_entity.id
_entity.type
_entity.pdbx_description
1 polymer ?
#
loop_
_entity_poly.entity_id
_entity_poly.type
_entity_poly.pdbx_seq_one_letter_code
_entity_poly.pdbx_strand_id
1 'polypeptide(L)'
;APVWIRWFGLLFLTVFPLFPMWGFTMVKDAQYYISLLYFGVSFADILVDGTEKKKWWKQIVFLCASYGMILCRKEGRYLLVCALICLFFYHKKQWKLYLFTAVTGFMILFYIEQIYMPAHDIEEGRLAEGLSAPIQQTARYQRDHGAEVTEEERAILSELFDDYDQMGTAHYSPEISDAAKDQMISHPTKEQLKNYFKVWFAQFCKHPDTYFQAFFNQTYGYFYTDRKDRLGTPIIETTVGREQLSMEEFYMEIGFPPQLKGMREFLIGMIHFVTQFPLISLLYNAGFHGYLLLGYVVYLLGSKKGKRILLIVPTLLVFAVCILSPVNGELRYMLPVMIMLPLNLTWCAYQERESVAEKEEK
;
A
#
# COMPACT_ATOMS: atom_id res chain seq x y z
N ALA A 1 -21.36 -11.61 -13.37
CA ALA A 1 -21.29 -12.59 -12.28
C ALA A 1 -22.69 -12.99 -11.83
N PRO A 2 -22.88 -14.21 -11.29
CA PRO A 2 -24.13 -14.62 -10.67
C PRO A 2 -24.59 -13.60 -9.62
N VAL A 3 -25.92 -13.43 -9.49
CA VAL A 3 -26.52 -12.45 -8.59
C VAL A 3 -26.05 -12.66 -7.15
N TRP A 4 -25.93 -13.91 -6.72
CA TRP A 4 -25.48 -14.24 -5.36
C TRP A 4 -24.02 -13.80 -5.08
N ILE A 5 -23.10 -13.85 -6.07
CA ILE A 5 -21.72 -13.38 -5.90
C ILE A 5 -21.69 -11.85 -5.72
N ARG A 6 -22.55 -11.12 -6.43
CA ARG A 6 -22.66 -9.67 -6.29
C ARG A 6 -23.16 -9.29 -4.90
N TRP A 7 -24.21 -9.96 -4.42
CA TRP A 7 -24.73 -9.74 -3.07
C TRP A 7 -23.72 -10.14 -1.98
N PHE A 8 -23.04 -11.27 -2.18
CA PHE A 8 -21.99 -11.69 -1.24
C PHE A 8 -20.87 -10.65 -1.17
N GLY A 9 -20.36 -10.19 -2.30
CA GLY A 9 -19.32 -9.14 -2.33
C GLY A 9 -19.78 -7.83 -1.68
N LEU A 10 -21.02 -7.40 -1.96
CA LEU A 10 -21.59 -6.21 -1.34
C LEU A 10 -21.72 -6.39 0.18
N LEU A 11 -22.28 -7.49 0.64
CA LEU A 11 -22.42 -7.79 2.07
C LEU A 11 -21.06 -7.89 2.74
N PHE A 12 -20.09 -8.56 2.11
CA PHE A 12 -18.73 -8.63 2.64
C PHE A 12 -18.13 -7.26 2.87
N LEU A 13 -18.17 -6.38 1.87
CA LEU A 13 -17.59 -5.04 1.98
C LEU A 13 -18.35 -4.10 2.92
N THR A 14 -19.65 -4.33 3.14
CA THR A 14 -20.47 -3.43 3.98
C THR A 14 -20.65 -3.92 5.41
N VAL A 15 -20.69 -5.23 5.63
CA VAL A 15 -21.00 -5.84 6.94
C VAL A 15 -19.74 -6.34 7.64
N PHE A 16 -18.72 -6.77 6.91
CA PHE A 16 -17.49 -7.23 7.54
C PHE A 16 -16.80 -6.05 8.26
N PRO A 17 -16.62 -6.09 9.59
CA PRO A 17 -16.34 -4.90 10.40
C PRO A 17 -15.10 -4.12 9.99
N LEU A 18 -14.11 -4.79 9.41
CA LEU A 18 -12.85 -4.20 8.99
C LEU A 18 -13.06 -3.00 8.04
N PHE A 19 -13.89 -3.15 7.01
CA PHE A 19 -14.06 -2.11 5.99
C PHE A 19 -14.81 -0.88 6.48
N PRO A 20 -16.00 -1.02 7.14
CA PRO A 20 -16.67 0.13 7.72
C PRO A 20 -15.81 0.86 8.76
N MET A 21 -15.08 0.13 9.62
CA MET A 21 -14.23 0.75 10.63
C MET A 21 -13.14 1.62 10.00
N TRP A 22 -12.45 1.12 8.98
CA TRP A 22 -11.47 1.91 8.24
C TRP A 22 -12.12 3.04 7.43
N GLY A 23 -13.34 2.84 6.95
CA GLY A 23 -14.11 3.89 6.26
C GLY A 23 -14.46 5.08 7.15
N PHE A 24 -14.61 4.88 8.45
CA PHE A 24 -14.87 5.93 9.44
C PHE A 24 -13.62 6.58 10.01
N THR A 25 -12.41 6.09 9.68
CA THR A 25 -11.17 6.73 10.13
C THR A 25 -10.91 8.02 9.35
N MET A 26 -10.42 9.05 10.04
CA MET A 26 -10.04 10.33 9.43
C MET A 26 -8.66 10.27 8.78
N VAL A 27 -8.35 9.18 8.08
CA VAL A 27 -7.08 9.00 7.37
C VAL A 27 -7.29 9.05 5.86
N LYS A 28 -6.34 9.61 5.15
CA LYS A 28 -6.34 9.69 3.68
C LYS A 28 -6.46 8.32 2.97
N ASP A 29 -6.19 7.24 3.70
CA ASP A 29 -6.26 5.89 3.17
C ASP A 29 -7.68 5.49 2.77
N ALA A 30 -8.72 5.93 3.49
CA ALA A 30 -10.11 5.64 3.14
C ALA A 30 -10.48 6.18 1.75
N GLN A 31 -10.10 7.42 1.44
CA GLN A 31 -10.32 8.04 0.13
C GLN A 31 -9.48 7.34 -0.97
N TYR A 32 -8.26 6.93 -0.62
CA TYR A 32 -7.42 6.15 -1.53
C TYR A 32 -8.08 4.82 -1.92
N TYR A 33 -8.64 4.07 -0.95
CA TYR A 33 -9.28 2.79 -1.23
C TYR A 33 -10.49 2.92 -2.14
N ILE A 34 -11.32 3.93 -1.90
CA ILE A 34 -12.48 4.23 -2.76
C ILE A 34 -12.01 4.58 -4.17
N SER A 35 -11.04 5.47 -4.29
CA SER A 35 -10.48 5.89 -5.58
C SER A 35 -9.86 4.70 -6.33
N LEU A 36 -9.10 3.86 -5.65
CA LEU A 36 -8.49 2.66 -6.23
C LEU A 36 -9.54 1.65 -6.70
N LEU A 37 -10.63 1.45 -5.95
CA LEU A 37 -11.73 0.56 -6.35
C LEU A 37 -12.37 1.05 -7.65
N TYR A 38 -12.75 2.34 -7.73
CA TYR A 38 -13.31 2.92 -8.94
C TYR A 38 -12.33 2.91 -10.12
N PHE A 39 -11.04 3.16 -9.83
CA PHE A 39 -9.98 3.04 -10.83
C PHE A 39 -9.88 1.61 -11.38
N GLY A 40 -9.85 0.60 -10.51
CA GLY A 40 -9.77 -0.80 -10.90
C GLY A 40 -10.98 -1.26 -11.73
N VAL A 41 -12.20 -0.83 -11.35
CA VAL A 41 -13.41 -1.09 -12.17
C VAL A 41 -13.29 -0.45 -13.54
N SER A 42 -12.89 0.84 -13.61
CA SER A 42 -12.75 1.56 -14.88
C SER A 42 -11.63 1.00 -15.74
N PHE A 43 -10.53 0.58 -15.13
CA PHE A 43 -9.40 -0.08 -15.79
C PHE A 43 -9.83 -1.40 -16.43
N ALA A 44 -10.58 -2.24 -15.70
CA ALA A 44 -11.10 -3.48 -16.18
C ALA A 44 -12.14 -3.27 -17.31
N ASP A 45 -13.04 -2.30 -17.16
CA ASP A 45 -14.00 -1.92 -18.21
C ASP A 45 -13.30 -1.53 -19.51
N ILE A 46 -12.22 -0.75 -19.44
CA ILE A 46 -11.45 -0.35 -20.63
C ILE A 46 -10.79 -1.56 -21.29
N LEU A 47 -10.27 -2.50 -20.50
CA LEU A 47 -9.60 -3.70 -21.04
C LEU A 47 -10.57 -4.70 -21.67
N VAL A 48 -11.80 -4.82 -21.13
CA VAL A 48 -12.78 -5.82 -21.56
C VAL A 48 -13.69 -5.31 -22.68
N ASP A 49 -14.38 -4.17 -22.43
CA ASP A 49 -15.44 -3.70 -23.33
C ASP A 49 -14.90 -3.04 -24.61
N GLY A 50 -13.60 -2.71 -24.61
CA GLY A 50 -13.06 -1.87 -25.66
C GLY A 50 -13.94 -0.65 -25.89
N THR A 51 -13.81 0.26 -26.61
CA THR A 51 -14.49 1.55 -26.65
C THR A 51 -15.74 1.64 -27.51
N GLU A 52 -16.36 0.55 -27.85
CA GLU A 52 -17.49 0.58 -28.78
C GLU A 52 -18.71 1.36 -28.27
N LYS A 53 -18.87 1.48 -26.96
CA LYS A 53 -19.88 2.36 -26.33
C LYS A 53 -19.21 3.43 -25.49
N LYS A 54 -18.68 4.47 -26.15
CA LYS A 54 -18.12 5.66 -25.46
C LYS A 54 -19.19 6.36 -24.61
N LYS A 55 -19.36 5.92 -23.39
CA LYS A 55 -20.13 6.65 -22.40
C LYS A 55 -19.17 7.64 -21.73
N TRP A 56 -19.29 8.93 -22.03
CA TRP A 56 -18.43 10.01 -21.52
C TRP A 56 -18.31 10.00 -19.98
N TRP A 57 -19.36 9.60 -19.27
CA TRP A 57 -19.34 9.50 -17.82
C TRP A 57 -18.34 8.45 -17.29
N LYS A 58 -18.09 7.35 -18.02
CA LYS A 58 -17.08 6.36 -17.66
C LYS A 58 -15.67 6.96 -17.71
N GLN A 59 -15.41 7.87 -18.65
CA GLN A 59 -14.13 8.59 -18.72
C GLN A 59 -13.98 9.55 -17.55
N ILE A 60 -15.05 10.24 -17.14
CA ILE A 60 -15.02 11.11 -15.95
C ILE A 60 -14.74 10.27 -14.70
N VAL A 61 -15.40 9.14 -14.51
CA VAL A 61 -15.14 8.25 -13.37
C VAL A 61 -13.68 7.80 -13.36
N PHE A 62 -13.14 7.41 -14.50
CA PHE A 62 -11.72 7.03 -14.63
C PHE A 62 -10.78 8.18 -14.24
N LEU A 63 -11.05 9.40 -14.70
CA LEU A 63 -10.25 10.58 -14.36
C LEU A 63 -10.34 10.92 -12.88
N CYS A 64 -11.55 11.02 -12.32
CA CYS A 64 -11.76 11.31 -10.90
C CYS A 64 -11.08 10.27 -10.01
N ALA A 65 -11.22 8.99 -10.35
CA ALA A 65 -10.59 7.91 -9.61
C ALA A 65 -9.07 7.96 -9.70
N SER A 66 -8.52 8.24 -10.90
CA SER A 66 -7.07 8.43 -11.10
C SER A 66 -6.52 9.56 -10.25
N TYR A 67 -7.19 10.72 -10.24
CA TYR A 67 -6.72 11.88 -9.49
C TYR A 67 -6.91 11.69 -7.99
N GLY A 68 -8.02 11.12 -7.54
CA GLY A 68 -8.21 10.77 -6.12
C GLY A 68 -7.10 9.85 -5.62
N MET A 69 -6.71 8.86 -6.42
CA MET A 69 -5.65 7.92 -6.06
C MET A 69 -4.27 8.60 -5.91
N ILE A 70 -3.86 9.46 -6.87
CA ILE A 70 -2.56 10.13 -6.84
C ILE A 70 -2.46 11.24 -5.79
N LEU A 71 -3.59 11.84 -5.42
CA LEU A 71 -3.66 12.89 -4.40
C LEU A 71 -3.61 12.32 -2.98
N CYS A 72 -4.22 11.15 -2.77
CA CYS A 72 -4.30 10.56 -1.44
C CYS A 72 -3.00 9.88 -1.02
N ARG A 73 -2.26 9.24 -1.96
CA ARG A 73 -1.03 8.52 -1.64
C ARG A 73 0.03 8.66 -2.73
N LYS A 74 1.30 8.82 -2.31
CA LYS A 74 2.44 8.92 -3.25
C LYS A 74 2.57 7.67 -4.14
N GLU A 75 2.29 6.49 -3.60
CA GLU A 75 2.33 5.23 -4.35
C GLU A 75 1.31 5.17 -5.48
N GLY A 76 0.18 5.86 -5.33
CA GLY A 76 -0.84 6.00 -6.38
C GLY A 76 -0.30 6.56 -7.68
N ARG A 77 0.74 7.40 -7.63
CA ARG A 77 1.41 7.97 -8.82
C ARG A 77 2.10 6.89 -9.65
N TYR A 78 2.88 6.04 -9.00
CA TYR A 78 3.58 4.93 -9.68
C TYR A 78 2.59 3.92 -10.23
N LEU A 79 1.54 3.62 -9.46
CA LEU A 79 0.47 2.73 -9.87
C LEU A 79 -0.25 3.27 -11.11
N LEU A 80 -0.59 4.56 -11.13
CA LEU A 80 -1.23 5.19 -12.28
C LEU A 80 -0.36 5.11 -13.53
N VAL A 81 0.92 5.46 -13.44
CA VAL A 81 1.85 5.42 -14.58
C VAL A 81 1.96 4.00 -15.14
N CYS A 82 2.20 3.00 -14.29
CA CYS A 82 2.28 1.60 -14.71
C CYS A 82 0.97 1.12 -15.36
N ALA A 83 -0.18 1.48 -14.79
CA ALA A 83 -1.48 1.10 -15.34
C ALA A 83 -1.76 1.79 -16.68
N LEU A 84 -1.42 3.07 -16.86
CA LEU A 84 -1.57 3.78 -18.13
C LEU A 84 -0.66 3.18 -19.22
N ILE A 85 0.56 2.79 -18.87
CA ILE A 85 1.47 2.08 -19.78
C ILE A 85 0.84 0.75 -20.20
N CYS A 86 0.29 -0.01 -19.27
CA CYS A 86 -0.42 -1.25 -19.54
C CYS A 86 -1.59 -1.04 -20.52
N LEU A 87 -2.45 -0.05 -20.25
CA LEU A 87 -3.57 0.31 -21.10
C LEU A 87 -3.11 0.75 -22.50
N PHE A 88 -2.04 1.52 -22.58
CA PHE A 88 -1.48 1.98 -23.85
C PHE A 88 -1.06 0.81 -24.75
N PHE A 89 -0.36 -0.17 -24.20
CA PHE A 89 0.07 -1.33 -24.98
C PHE A 89 -1.09 -2.26 -25.38
N TYR A 90 -2.08 -2.40 -24.51
CA TYR A 90 -3.17 -3.33 -24.71
C TYR A 90 -4.36 -2.73 -25.48
N HIS A 91 -4.64 -1.44 -25.28
CA HIS A 91 -5.80 -0.78 -25.86
C HIS A 91 -5.44 0.60 -26.46
N LYS A 92 -4.62 0.58 -27.52
CA LYS A 92 -4.08 1.78 -28.17
C LYS A 92 -5.14 2.79 -28.64
N LYS A 93 -6.39 2.37 -28.89
CA LYS A 93 -7.46 3.23 -29.42
C LYS A 93 -7.76 4.45 -28.53
N GLN A 94 -7.51 4.36 -27.21
CA GLN A 94 -7.78 5.45 -26.25
C GLN A 94 -6.52 6.22 -25.80
N TRP A 95 -5.44 6.14 -26.53
CA TRP A 95 -4.17 6.77 -26.14
C TRP A 95 -4.30 8.25 -25.76
N LYS A 96 -5.26 8.99 -26.37
CA LYS A 96 -5.54 10.39 -26.05
C LYS A 96 -6.07 10.57 -24.61
N LEU A 97 -6.92 9.65 -24.13
CA LEU A 97 -7.41 9.65 -22.76
C LEU A 97 -6.26 9.37 -21.79
N TYR A 98 -5.40 8.40 -22.10
CA TYR A 98 -4.27 8.04 -21.23
C TYR A 98 -3.25 9.19 -21.14
N LEU A 99 -2.91 9.79 -22.29
CA LEU A 99 -2.02 10.94 -22.33
C LEU A 99 -2.64 12.14 -21.58
N PHE A 100 -3.92 12.42 -21.80
CA PHE A 100 -4.64 13.47 -21.08
C PHE A 100 -4.60 13.23 -19.57
N THR A 101 -4.89 12.00 -19.12
CA THR A 101 -4.83 11.63 -17.69
C THR A 101 -3.44 11.82 -17.11
N ALA A 102 -2.39 11.41 -17.83
CA ALA A 102 -1.01 11.56 -17.41
C ALA A 102 -0.59 13.03 -17.28
N VAL A 103 -0.86 13.82 -18.34
CA VAL A 103 -0.48 15.24 -18.39
C VAL A 103 -1.21 16.05 -17.33
N THR A 104 -2.53 15.89 -17.23
CA THR A 104 -3.33 16.65 -16.24
C THR A 104 -3.03 16.19 -14.82
N GLY A 105 -2.79 14.89 -14.59
CA GLY A 105 -2.33 14.38 -13.30
C GLY A 105 -0.98 14.96 -12.89
N PHE A 106 -0.03 15.03 -13.82
CA PHE A 106 1.26 15.69 -13.59
C PHE A 106 1.08 17.19 -13.27
N MET A 107 0.25 17.90 -14.03
CA MET A 107 -0.03 19.33 -13.77
C MET A 107 -0.65 19.57 -12.40
N ILE A 108 -1.58 18.72 -11.98
CA ILE A 108 -2.22 18.81 -10.65
C ILE A 108 -1.16 18.61 -9.56
N LEU A 109 -0.33 17.59 -9.67
CA LEU A 109 0.74 17.32 -8.70
C LEU A 109 1.76 18.45 -8.67
N PHE A 110 2.18 18.94 -9.85
CA PHE A 110 3.11 20.07 -9.96
C PHE A 110 2.53 21.33 -9.29
N TYR A 111 1.26 21.64 -9.55
CA TYR A 111 0.58 22.77 -8.90
C TYR A 111 0.58 22.63 -7.38
N ILE A 112 0.23 21.44 -6.89
CA ILE A 112 0.14 21.19 -5.44
C ILE A 112 1.53 21.29 -4.80
N GLU A 113 2.54 20.61 -5.36
CA GLU A 113 3.87 20.50 -4.74
C GLU A 113 4.71 21.76 -4.90
N GLN A 114 4.61 22.45 -6.06
CA GLN A 114 5.47 23.59 -6.34
C GLN A 114 4.82 24.96 -6.09
N ILE A 115 3.49 25.02 -5.98
CA ILE A 115 2.78 26.29 -5.82
C ILE A 115 1.96 26.29 -4.53
N TYR A 116 1.06 25.33 -4.36
CA TYR A 116 0.12 25.33 -3.23
C TYR A 116 0.82 25.06 -1.89
N MET A 117 1.61 23.99 -1.79
CA MET A 117 2.29 23.62 -0.53
C MET A 117 3.25 24.71 -0.05
N PRO A 118 4.16 25.28 -0.89
CA PRO A 118 5.01 26.37 -0.46
C PRO A 118 4.24 27.64 -0.07
N ALA A 119 3.12 27.95 -0.76
CA ALA A 119 2.31 29.12 -0.44
C ALA A 119 1.57 29.02 0.91
N HIS A 120 1.47 27.83 1.49
CA HIS A 120 0.77 27.56 2.75
C HIS A 120 1.71 26.97 3.82
N ASP A 121 3.02 27.08 3.64
CA ASP A 121 4.04 26.55 4.55
C ASP A 121 3.86 25.07 4.89
N ILE A 122 3.38 24.28 3.88
CA ILE A 122 3.22 22.83 4.01
C ILE A 122 4.51 22.15 3.57
N GLU A 123 5.16 21.45 4.47
CA GLU A 123 6.38 20.70 4.16
C GLU A 123 6.08 19.42 3.36
N GLU A 124 7.01 19.09 2.45
CA GLU A 124 6.97 17.80 1.76
C GLU A 124 7.28 16.65 2.74
N GLY A 125 6.61 15.50 2.50
CA GLY A 125 6.93 14.30 3.29
C GLY A 125 8.39 13.87 3.11
N ARG A 126 9.02 13.46 4.21
CA ARG A 126 10.45 13.09 4.28
C ARG A 126 10.83 12.05 3.24
N LEU A 127 12.01 12.22 2.64
CA LEU A 127 12.59 11.26 1.68
C LEU A 127 12.80 9.88 2.31
N ALA A 128 13.09 9.82 3.60
CA ALA A 128 13.26 8.60 4.38
C ALA A 128 12.11 7.59 4.23
N GLU A 129 10.86 8.07 4.00
CA GLU A 129 9.71 7.21 3.78
C GLU A 129 9.87 6.30 2.54
N GLY A 130 10.45 6.84 1.47
CA GLY A 130 10.74 6.08 0.26
C GLY A 130 11.99 5.19 0.35
N LEU A 131 12.81 5.40 1.38
CA LEU A 131 14.08 4.68 1.59
C LEU A 131 14.02 3.68 2.76
N SER A 132 12.82 3.31 3.21
CA SER A 132 12.62 2.41 4.35
C SER A 132 13.44 1.13 4.27
N ALA A 133 13.43 0.43 3.14
CA ALA A 133 14.17 -0.82 2.97
C ALA A 133 15.70 -0.63 3.01
N PRO A 134 16.32 0.30 2.23
CA PRO A 134 17.75 0.57 2.34
C PRO A 134 18.19 1.00 3.74
N ILE A 135 17.42 1.86 4.41
CA ILE A 135 17.73 2.34 5.77
C ILE A 135 17.69 1.18 6.76
N GLN A 136 16.67 0.34 6.68
CA GLN A 136 16.55 -0.86 7.53
C GLN A 136 17.71 -1.84 7.32
N GLN A 137 18.17 -2.00 6.09
CA GLN A 137 19.33 -2.81 5.74
C GLN A 137 20.62 -2.23 6.32
N THR A 138 20.80 -0.91 6.24
CA THR A 138 21.93 -0.21 6.85
C THR A 138 21.93 -0.37 8.38
N ALA A 139 20.78 -0.21 9.03
CA ALA A 139 20.64 -0.40 10.47
C ALA A 139 20.96 -1.85 10.89
N ARG A 140 20.49 -2.82 10.12
CA ARG A 140 20.83 -4.24 10.33
C ARG A 140 22.31 -4.50 10.16
N TYR A 141 22.95 -3.96 9.12
CA TYR A 141 24.37 -4.09 8.88
C TYR A 141 25.20 -3.52 10.03
N GLN A 142 24.85 -2.32 10.50
CA GLN A 142 25.49 -1.71 11.65
C GLN A 142 25.39 -2.59 12.92
N ARG A 143 24.22 -3.22 13.14
CA ARG A 143 24.03 -4.12 14.28
C ARG A 143 24.91 -5.39 14.20
N ASP A 144 24.93 -6.02 13.02
CA ASP A 144 25.54 -7.34 12.88
C ASP A 144 27.05 -7.26 12.51
N HIS A 145 27.47 -6.19 11.82
CA HIS A 145 28.80 -6.01 11.25
C HIS A 145 29.38 -4.60 11.52
N GLY A 146 28.94 -3.92 12.58
CA GLY A 146 29.40 -2.56 12.91
C GLY A 146 30.92 -2.43 13.13
N ALA A 147 31.58 -3.52 13.57
CA ALA A 147 33.03 -3.57 13.71
C ALA A 147 33.81 -3.61 12.38
N GLU A 148 33.14 -3.98 11.28
CA GLU A 148 33.72 -4.05 9.93
C GLU A 148 33.52 -2.77 9.12
N VAL A 149 32.76 -1.81 9.66
CA VAL A 149 32.53 -0.50 9.05
C VAL A 149 33.82 0.31 9.12
N THR A 150 34.36 0.69 7.97
CA THR A 150 35.58 1.52 7.92
C THR A 150 35.27 2.96 8.40
N GLU A 151 36.31 3.68 8.83
CA GLU A 151 36.16 5.09 9.24
C GLU A 151 35.63 5.98 8.11
N GLU A 152 36.00 5.67 6.86
CA GLU A 152 35.46 6.39 5.67
C GLU A 152 33.98 6.11 5.47
N GLU A 153 33.56 4.84 5.54
CA GLU A 153 32.12 4.45 5.47
C GLU A 153 31.35 5.10 6.61
N ARG A 154 31.88 5.09 7.84
CA ARG A 154 31.27 5.68 9.03
C ARG A 154 31.08 7.19 8.85
N ALA A 155 32.10 7.91 8.36
CA ALA A 155 31.99 9.35 8.10
C ALA A 155 30.86 9.68 7.12
N ILE A 156 30.77 8.94 6.01
CA ILE A 156 29.70 9.12 5.00
C ILE A 156 28.32 8.85 5.60
N LEU A 157 28.18 7.80 6.42
CA LEU A 157 26.90 7.43 7.01
C LEU A 157 26.48 8.41 8.12
N SER A 158 27.42 8.93 8.89
CA SER A 158 27.18 9.94 9.93
C SER A 158 26.83 11.33 9.37
N GLU A 159 27.12 11.61 8.09
CA GLU A 159 26.62 12.81 7.41
C GLU A 159 25.12 12.72 7.07
N LEU A 160 24.58 11.50 6.99
CA LEU A 160 23.19 11.26 6.58
C LEU A 160 22.28 10.86 7.74
N PHE A 161 22.83 10.23 8.78
CA PHE A 161 22.09 9.75 9.94
C PHE A 161 22.60 10.38 11.22
N ASP A 162 21.70 11.03 11.97
CA ASP A 162 22.04 11.79 13.21
C ASP A 162 22.69 10.92 14.28
N ASP A 163 22.27 9.66 14.41
CA ASP A 163 22.81 8.71 15.41
C ASP A 163 23.18 7.36 14.74
N TYR A 164 24.09 7.42 13.76
CA TYR A 164 24.51 6.23 13.04
C TYR A 164 25.14 5.17 13.95
N ASP A 165 25.91 5.58 14.95
CA ASP A 165 26.62 4.65 15.83
C ASP A 165 25.71 3.78 16.69
N GLN A 166 24.50 4.25 17.01
CA GLN A 166 23.52 3.48 17.74
C GLN A 166 22.38 2.95 16.83
N MET A 167 22.48 3.17 15.55
CA MET A 167 21.42 2.82 14.59
C MET A 167 21.02 1.34 14.64
N GLY A 168 21.99 0.44 14.81
CA GLY A 168 21.75 -1.00 14.92
C GLY A 168 21.29 -1.45 16.29
N THR A 169 21.71 -0.77 17.38
CA THR A 169 21.44 -1.19 18.75
C THR A 169 20.21 -0.52 19.35
N ALA A 170 20.02 0.78 19.10
CA ALA A 170 18.92 1.56 19.66
C ALA A 170 17.75 1.73 18.68
N HIS A 171 18.01 1.82 17.37
CA HIS A 171 16.99 2.22 16.39
C HIS A 171 16.57 1.09 15.43
N TYR A 172 17.28 -0.04 15.40
CA TYR A 172 16.88 -1.18 14.56
C TYR A 172 15.77 -2.02 15.22
N SER A 173 14.64 -2.10 14.53
CA SER A 173 13.58 -3.07 14.85
C SER A 173 13.33 -3.95 13.62
N PRO A 174 13.35 -5.29 13.73
CA PRO A 174 13.23 -6.17 12.57
C PRO A 174 11.98 -5.95 11.72
N GLU A 175 10.89 -5.55 12.35
CA GLU A 175 9.58 -5.46 11.71
C GLU A 175 9.13 -4.04 11.35
N ILE A 176 9.77 -3.02 11.90
CA ILE A 176 9.37 -1.61 11.74
C ILE A 176 10.61 -0.77 11.51
N SER A 177 10.66 -0.04 10.41
CA SER A 177 11.80 0.82 10.09
C SER A 177 11.68 2.25 10.62
N ASP A 178 10.60 2.60 11.33
CA ASP A 178 10.32 4.00 11.68
C ASP A 178 11.43 4.61 12.53
N ALA A 179 11.86 3.94 13.60
CA ALA A 179 12.94 4.45 14.45
C ALA A 179 14.27 4.64 13.69
N ALA A 180 14.61 3.74 12.76
CA ALA A 180 15.79 3.87 11.93
C ALA A 180 15.65 5.00 10.88
N LYS A 181 14.46 5.15 10.27
CA LYS A 181 14.16 6.24 9.31
C LYS A 181 14.24 7.61 9.97
N ASP A 182 13.83 7.71 11.24
CA ASP A 182 13.81 8.97 11.97
C ASP A 182 15.22 9.52 12.24
N GLN A 183 16.25 8.68 12.13
CA GLN A 183 17.63 9.12 12.20
C GLN A 183 18.12 9.80 10.92
N MET A 184 17.41 9.67 9.81
CA MET A 184 17.83 10.32 8.56
C MET A 184 17.52 11.81 8.59
N ILE A 185 18.52 12.64 8.23
CA ILE A 185 18.34 14.09 8.12
C ILE A 185 17.20 14.44 7.16
N SER A 186 16.50 15.55 7.43
CA SER A 186 15.27 15.91 6.71
C SER A 186 15.53 16.26 5.23
N HIS A 187 16.65 16.91 4.92
CA HIS A 187 16.96 17.44 3.59
C HIS A 187 18.35 17.00 3.10
N PRO A 188 18.55 15.71 2.77
CA PRO A 188 19.83 15.23 2.27
C PRO A 188 20.11 15.79 0.88
N THR A 189 21.36 16.13 0.63
CA THR A 189 21.83 16.54 -0.69
C THR A 189 21.93 15.35 -1.64
N LYS A 190 21.89 15.62 -2.95
CA LYS A 190 22.09 14.57 -3.97
C LYS A 190 23.46 13.88 -3.85
N GLU A 191 24.47 14.59 -3.37
CA GLU A 191 25.81 14.03 -3.18
C GLU A 191 25.87 13.11 -1.98
N GLN A 192 25.28 13.49 -0.86
CA GLN A 192 25.15 12.62 0.33
C GLN A 192 24.40 11.32 -0.02
N LEU A 193 23.28 11.42 -0.73
CA LEU A 193 22.55 10.23 -1.19
C LEU A 193 23.38 9.35 -2.12
N LYS A 194 24.11 9.94 -3.06
CA LYS A 194 24.99 9.19 -3.96
C LYS A 194 26.09 8.46 -3.20
N ASN A 195 26.71 9.10 -2.22
CA ASN A 195 27.75 8.52 -1.40
C ASN A 195 27.18 7.43 -0.49
N TYR A 196 26.01 7.67 0.12
CA TYR A 196 25.26 6.67 0.86
C TYR A 196 25.01 5.39 0.04
N PHE A 197 24.46 5.50 -1.17
CA PHE A 197 24.19 4.31 -2.00
C PHE A 197 25.45 3.59 -2.46
N LYS A 198 26.59 4.28 -2.58
CA LYS A 198 27.88 3.61 -2.84
C LYS A 198 28.30 2.74 -1.65
N VAL A 199 28.22 3.29 -0.42
CA VAL A 199 28.53 2.55 0.81
C VAL A 199 27.53 1.41 0.99
N TRP A 200 26.24 1.69 0.86
CA TRP A 200 25.16 0.70 0.94
C TRP A 200 25.42 -0.50 0.01
N PHE A 201 25.79 -0.25 -1.25
CA PHE A 201 26.08 -1.32 -2.21
C PHE A 201 27.39 -2.06 -1.90
N ALA A 202 28.41 -1.35 -1.43
CA ALA A 202 29.66 -1.98 -1.01
C ALA A 202 29.44 -2.93 0.17
N GLN A 203 28.67 -2.51 1.17
CA GLN A 203 28.29 -3.33 2.30
C GLN A 203 27.40 -4.51 1.91
N PHE A 204 26.45 -4.30 0.97
CA PHE A 204 25.68 -5.40 0.38
C PHE A 204 26.57 -6.46 -0.26
N CYS A 205 27.60 -6.06 -1.00
CA CYS A 205 28.53 -7.00 -1.62
C CYS A 205 29.37 -7.80 -0.59
N LYS A 206 29.62 -7.20 0.59
CA LYS A 206 30.32 -7.90 1.70
C LYS A 206 29.42 -8.94 2.38
N HIS A 207 28.17 -8.53 2.73
CA HIS A 207 27.22 -9.34 3.50
C HIS A 207 25.80 -9.30 2.92
N PRO A 208 25.58 -9.92 1.74
CA PRO A 208 24.26 -9.88 1.09
C PRO A 208 23.18 -10.59 1.91
N ASP A 209 23.53 -11.60 2.70
CA ASP A 209 22.61 -12.33 3.59
C ASP A 209 21.98 -11.42 4.64
N THR A 210 22.73 -10.50 5.24
CA THR A 210 22.25 -9.51 6.21
C THR A 210 21.20 -8.59 5.59
N TYR A 211 21.40 -8.19 4.35
CA TYR A 211 20.46 -7.35 3.60
C TYR A 211 19.16 -8.08 3.26
N PHE A 212 19.27 -9.34 2.81
CA PHE A 212 18.10 -10.17 2.56
C PHE A 212 17.34 -10.47 3.86
N GLN A 213 18.02 -10.75 4.96
CA GLN A 213 17.38 -10.98 6.25
C GLN A 213 16.64 -9.72 6.74
N ALA A 214 17.25 -8.53 6.60
CA ALA A 214 16.57 -7.27 6.95
C ALA A 214 15.28 -7.10 6.14
N PHE A 215 15.35 -7.32 4.83
CA PHE A 215 14.19 -7.24 3.94
C PHE A 215 13.13 -8.28 4.30
N PHE A 216 13.48 -9.53 4.50
CA PHE A 216 12.53 -10.58 4.85
C PHE A 216 11.88 -10.34 6.22
N ASN A 217 12.64 -9.86 7.21
CA ASN A 217 12.08 -9.50 8.51
C ASN A 217 11.03 -8.39 8.42
N GLN A 218 11.19 -7.47 7.46
CA GLN A 218 10.25 -6.37 7.23
C GLN A 218 9.04 -6.77 6.38
N THR A 219 9.05 -7.93 5.75
CA THR A 219 8.04 -8.29 4.74
C THR A 219 7.32 -9.61 5.00
N TYR A 220 7.84 -10.48 5.88
CA TYR A 220 7.29 -11.83 6.06
C TYR A 220 5.81 -11.85 6.47
N GLY A 221 5.33 -10.82 7.15
CA GLY A 221 3.94 -10.73 7.58
C GLY A 221 2.92 -10.66 6.43
N TYR A 222 3.37 -10.30 5.22
CA TYR A 222 2.55 -10.37 4.01
C TYR A 222 2.48 -11.78 3.41
N PHE A 223 3.22 -12.73 4.00
CA PHE A 223 3.28 -14.13 3.60
C PHE A 223 3.02 -15.09 4.77
N TYR A 224 2.81 -14.59 5.98
CA TYR A 224 2.62 -15.41 7.17
C TYR A 224 1.16 -15.35 7.66
N THR A 225 0.51 -16.51 7.68
CA THR A 225 -0.95 -16.62 7.92
C THR A 225 -1.34 -16.81 9.37
N ASP A 226 -0.41 -17.10 10.27
CA ASP A 226 -0.70 -17.31 11.70
C ASP A 226 -0.36 -16.08 12.57
N ARG A 227 -0.26 -14.91 11.97
CA ARG A 227 0.02 -13.68 12.70
C ARG A 227 -1.25 -13.15 13.37
N LYS A 228 -1.27 -13.13 14.69
CA LYS A 228 -2.41 -12.68 15.52
C LYS A 228 -2.21 -11.32 16.19
N ASP A 229 -0.97 -10.87 16.25
CA ASP A 229 -0.53 -9.66 16.96
C ASP A 229 -0.91 -8.35 16.23
N ARG A 230 -1.16 -8.41 14.93
CA ARG A 230 -1.54 -7.25 14.11
C ARG A 230 -2.82 -7.52 13.32
N LEU A 231 -3.93 -7.59 14.04
CA LEU A 231 -5.26 -7.77 13.43
C LEU A 231 -5.78 -6.50 12.75
N GLY A 232 -5.02 -5.40 12.79
CA GLY A 232 -5.29 -4.19 12.01
C GLY A 232 -6.65 -3.54 12.27
N THR A 233 -7.27 -3.87 13.40
CA THR A 233 -8.50 -3.17 13.78
C THR A 233 -8.15 -1.77 14.23
N PRO A 234 -8.70 -0.71 13.64
CA PRO A 234 -8.50 0.64 14.10
C PRO A 234 -9.21 0.81 15.44
N ILE A 235 -8.55 0.39 16.51
CA ILE A 235 -8.97 0.76 17.86
C ILE A 235 -8.48 2.19 18.04
N ILE A 236 -9.41 3.13 18.02
CA ILE A 236 -9.08 4.52 18.32
C ILE A 236 -8.77 4.57 19.82
N GLU A 237 -7.51 4.74 20.15
CA GLU A 237 -7.11 5.05 21.51
C GLU A 237 -7.64 6.41 21.90
N THR A 238 -8.33 6.49 23.02
CA THR A 238 -8.93 7.73 23.54
C THR A 238 -7.92 8.61 24.24
N THR A 239 -6.73 8.07 24.54
CA THR A 239 -5.63 8.79 25.16
C THR A 239 -4.43 8.68 24.25
N VAL A 240 -4.20 9.71 23.45
CA VAL A 240 -2.88 9.92 22.87
C VAL A 240 -1.99 10.37 24.01
N GLY A 241 -1.10 9.51 24.46
CA GLY A 241 -0.17 9.85 25.55
C GLY A 241 0.65 11.08 25.17
N ARG A 242 0.90 11.94 26.17
CA ARG A 242 1.72 13.17 26.03
C ARG A 242 3.07 12.94 25.36
N GLU A 243 3.61 11.74 25.50
CA GLU A 243 4.93 11.33 25.01
C GLU A 243 4.97 11.01 23.51
N GLN A 244 3.82 10.81 22.85
CA GLN A 244 3.76 10.46 21.43
C GLN A 244 3.55 11.66 20.49
N LEU A 245 3.15 12.81 21.03
CA LEU A 245 3.01 14.04 20.27
C LEU A 245 4.10 15.02 20.76
N SER A 246 5.17 15.18 20.00
CA SER A 246 6.20 16.19 20.20
C SER A 246 5.71 17.64 20.05
N MET A 247 4.40 17.85 20.02
CA MET A 247 3.76 19.16 19.93
C MET A 247 3.11 19.50 21.28
N GLU A 248 3.78 20.31 22.06
CA GLU A 248 3.30 20.79 23.37
C GLU A 248 1.99 21.61 23.31
N GLU A 249 1.52 21.98 22.13
CA GLU A 249 0.38 22.91 21.94
C GLU A 249 -0.91 22.29 21.42
N PHE A 250 -0.95 21.02 21.00
CA PHE A 250 -2.17 20.40 20.47
C PHE A 250 -2.67 19.25 21.35
N TYR A 251 -3.41 19.58 22.39
CA TYR A 251 -4.22 18.62 23.13
C TYR A 251 -5.60 18.46 22.48
N MET A 252 -5.81 17.45 21.65
CA MET A 252 -7.15 16.96 21.38
C MET A 252 -7.46 15.85 22.40
N GLU A 253 -8.24 16.15 23.42
CA GLU A 253 -8.99 15.15 24.14
C GLU A 253 -10.05 14.58 23.19
N ILE A 254 -9.79 13.41 22.61
CA ILE A 254 -10.81 12.71 21.85
C ILE A 254 -11.77 12.07 22.87
N GLY A 255 -12.79 12.83 23.23
CA GLY A 255 -13.86 12.37 24.09
C GLY A 255 -14.90 11.59 23.29
N PHE A 256 -15.20 10.36 23.70
CA PHE A 256 -16.41 9.67 23.22
C PHE A 256 -17.62 10.11 24.03
N PRO A 257 -18.78 10.29 23.38
CA PRO A 257 -20.01 10.56 24.11
C PRO A 257 -20.22 9.46 25.18
N PRO A 258 -20.37 9.80 26.46
CA PRO A 258 -20.51 8.82 27.53
C PRO A 258 -21.65 7.82 27.28
N GLN A 259 -22.72 8.26 26.59
CA GLN A 259 -23.87 7.44 26.22
C GLN A 259 -23.51 6.29 25.27
N LEU A 260 -22.45 6.43 24.47
CA LEU A 260 -22.00 5.42 23.50
C LEU A 260 -20.90 4.52 24.02
N LYS A 261 -20.43 4.71 25.27
CA LYS A 261 -19.34 3.93 25.87
C LYS A 261 -19.65 2.43 25.85
N GLY A 262 -20.82 2.04 26.33
CA GLY A 262 -21.22 0.61 26.37
C GLY A 262 -21.33 -0.01 24.97
N MET A 263 -21.83 0.73 23.99
CA MET A 263 -21.88 0.26 22.60
C MET A 263 -20.48 0.07 22.02
N ARG A 264 -19.58 1.01 22.28
CA ARG A 264 -18.16 0.92 21.85
C ARG A 264 -17.46 -0.30 22.46
N GLU A 265 -17.59 -0.51 23.76
CA GLU A 265 -17.02 -1.65 24.46
C GLU A 265 -17.58 -2.98 23.92
N PHE A 266 -18.88 -3.03 23.65
CA PHE A 266 -19.52 -4.19 23.02
C PHE A 266 -18.96 -4.46 21.62
N LEU A 267 -18.83 -3.46 20.76
CA LEU A 267 -18.27 -3.62 19.40
C LEU A 267 -16.81 -4.08 19.43
N ILE A 268 -15.99 -3.50 20.30
CA ILE A 268 -14.60 -3.93 20.49
C ILE A 268 -14.55 -5.38 20.98
N GLY A 269 -15.35 -5.71 21.99
CA GLY A 269 -15.44 -7.09 22.51
C GLY A 269 -15.90 -8.08 21.44
N MET A 270 -16.87 -7.71 20.62
CA MET A 270 -17.34 -8.53 19.50
C MET A 270 -16.24 -8.77 18.46
N ILE A 271 -15.47 -7.77 18.11
CA ILE A 271 -14.35 -7.91 17.16
C ILE A 271 -13.29 -8.83 17.75
N HIS A 272 -12.89 -8.62 18.99
CA HIS A 272 -11.94 -9.51 19.67
C HIS A 272 -12.45 -10.96 19.73
N PHE A 273 -13.73 -11.17 20.03
CA PHE A 273 -14.34 -12.48 20.03
C PHE A 273 -14.31 -13.14 18.66
N VAL A 274 -14.74 -12.43 17.63
CA VAL A 274 -14.82 -12.94 16.26
C VAL A 274 -13.43 -13.28 15.70
N THR A 275 -12.41 -12.50 16.04
CA THR A 275 -11.02 -12.76 15.61
C THR A 275 -10.36 -13.95 16.29
N GLN A 276 -10.96 -14.52 17.36
CA GLN A 276 -10.49 -15.78 17.95
C GLN A 276 -10.83 -17.01 17.09
N PHE A 277 -11.81 -16.91 16.18
CA PHE A 277 -12.15 -18.04 15.31
C PHE A 277 -11.14 -18.17 14.16
N PRO A 278 -10.49 -19.33 13.99
CA PRO A 278 -9.40 -19.50 13.04
C PRO A 278 -9.74 -19.11 11.61
N LEU A 279 -10.94 -19.47 11.12
CA LEU A 279 -11.38 -19.14 9.75
C LEU A 279 -11.69 -17.65 9.58
N ILE A 280 -12.23 -17.00 10.62
CA ILE A 280 -12.57 -15.59 10.55
C ILE A 280 -11.32 -14.73 10.72
N SER A 281 -10.38 -15.15 11.60
CA SER A 281 -9.12 -14.46 11.78
C SER A 281 -8.27 -14.40 10.51
N LEU A 282 -8.40 -15.40 9.62
CA LEU A 282 -7.75 -15.35 8.30
C LEU A 282 -8.23 -14.17 7.46
N LEU A 283 -9.49 -13.76 7.58
CA LEU A 283 -10.00 -12.59 6.85
C LEU A 283 -9.37 -11.26 7.33
N TYR A 284 -8.79 -11.24 8.52
CA TYR A 284 -8.02 -10.10 9.07
C TYR A 284 -6.52 -10.26 8.85
N ASN A 285 -6.06 -11.30 8.17
CA ASN A 285 -4.64 -11.57 8.00
C ASN A 285 -4.13 -11.13 6.63
N ALA A 286 -3.12 -10.25 6.62
CA ALA A 286 -2.51 -9.74 5.38
C ALA A 286 -1.91 -10.86 4.53
N GLY A 287 -1.21 -11.81 5.15
CA GLY A 287 -0.57 -12.94 4.47
C GLY A 287 -1.58 -13.85 3.76
N PHE A 288 -2.75 -14.10 4.37
CA PHE A 288 -3.81 -14.88 3.74
C PHE A 288 -4.27 -14.25 2.41
N HIS A 289 -4.48 -12.95 2.38
CA HIS A 289 -4.88 -12.25 1.15
C HIS A 289 -3.73 -12.20 0.12
N GLY A 290 -2.48 -12.11 0.58
CA GLY A 290 -1.30 -12.26 -0.28
C GLY A 290 -1.29 -13.63 -0.97
N TYR A 291 -1.49 -14.71 -0.23
CA TYR A 291 -1.59 -16.05 -0.82
C TYR A 291 -2.79 -16.22 -1.75
N LEU A 292 -3.95 -15.64 -1.44
CA LEU A 292 -5.10 -15.68 -2.34
C LEU A 292 -4.78 -15.00 -3.67
N LEU A 293 -4.14 -13.83 -3.62
CA LEU A 293 -3.75 -13.11 -4.83
C LEU A 293 -2.71 -13.90 -5.65
N LEU A 294 -1.65 -14.37 -5.02
CA LEU A 294 -0.59 -15.15 -5.70
C LEU A 294 -1.11 -16.49 -6.21
N GLY A 295 -1.90 -17.19 -5.42
CA GLY A 295 -2.56 -18.45 -5.82
C GLY A 295 -3.47 -18.24 -7.03
N TYR A 296 -4.16 -17.10 -7.09
CA TYR A 296 -4.97 -16.74 -8.24
C TYR A 296 -4.12 -16.46 -9.49
N VAL A 297 -2.97 -15.80 -9.36
CA VAL A 297 -2.01 -15.63 -10.47
C VAL A 297 -1.53 -17.00 -10.98
N VAL A 298 -1.14 -17.91 -10.07
CA VAL A 298 -0.69 -19.26 -10.41
C VAL A 298 -1.81 -20.03 -11.15
N TYR A 299 -3.07 -19.93 -10.67
CA TYR A 299 -4.22 -20.51 -11.34
C TYR A 299 -4.39 -19.98 -12.76
N LEU A 300 -4.29 -18.66 -12.98
CA LEU A 300 -4.42 -18.06 -14.30
C LEU A 300 -3.31 -18.52 -15.26
N LEU A 301 -2.09 -18.65 -14.78
CA LEU A 301 -0.96 -19.17 -15.56
C LEU A 301 -1.14 -20.64 -15.90
N GLY A 302 -1.44 -21.48 -14.91
CA GLY A 302 -1.64 -22.92 -15.09
C GLY A 302 -2.82 -23.26 -15.99
N SER A 303 -3.88 -22.43 -15.96
CA SER A 303 -5.06 -22.57 -16.82
C SER A 303 -4.87 -21.99 -18.23
N LYS A 304 -3.66 -21.56 -18.61
CA LYS A 304 -3.35 -20.88 -19.88
C LYS A 304 -4.15 -19.58 -20.11
N LYS A 305 -4.62 -18.95 -19.02
CA LYS A 305 -5.38 -17.70 -19.03
C LYS A 305 -4.50 -16.48 -18.67
N GLY A 306 -3.22 -16.55 -18.93
CA GLY A 306 -2.22 -15.53 -18.52
C GLY A 306 -2.56 -14.10 -18.97
N LYS A 307 -3.26 -13.92 -20.09
CA LYS A 307 -3.73 -12.60 -20.53
C LYS A 307 -4.66 -11.93 -19.52
N ARG A 308 -5.37 -12.67 -18.67
CA ARG A 308 -6.26 -12.14 -17.64
C ARG A 308 -5.52 -11.53 -16.44
N ILE A 309 -4.23 -11.83 -16.31
CA ILE A 309 -3.37 -11.18 -15.29
C ILE A 309 -3.38 -9.67 -15.48
N LEU A 310 -3.56 -9.18 -16.71
CA LEU A 310 -3.67 -7.76 -16.98
C LEU A 310 -4.81 -7.07 -16.22
N LEU A 311 -5.92 -7.77 -15.98
CA LEU A 311 -7.05 -7.23 -15.22
C LEU A 311 -6.72 -6.99 -13.74
N ILE A 312 -5.77 -7.74 -13.21
CA ILE A 312 -5.37 -7.67 -11.80
C ILE A 312 -4.06 -6.89 -11.60
N VAL A 313 -3.50 -6.31 -12.66
CA VAL A 313 -2.26 -5.51 -12.57
C VAL A 313 -2.33 -4.42 -11.50
N PRO A 314 -3.41 -3.60 -11.38
CA PRO A 314 -3.49 -2.61 -10.32
C PRO A 314 -3.34 -3.22 -8.92
N THR A 315 -3.98 -4.38 -8.68
CA THR A 315 -3.92 -5.10 -7.41
C THR A 315 -2.52 -5.66 -7.14
N LEU A 316 -1.85 -6.21 -8.15
CA LEU A 316 -0.48 -6.72 -8.04
C LEU A 316 0.51 -5.59 -7.74
N LEU A 317 0.33 -4.42 -8.36
CA LEU A 317 1.17 -3.25 -8.07
C LEU A 317 0.99 -2.76 -6.63
N VAL A 318 -0.24 -2.73 -6.13
CA VAL A 318 -0.50 -2.39 -4.72
C VAL A 318 0.15 -3.42 -3.79
N PHE A 319 0.03 -4.71 -4.09
CA PHE A 319 0.68 -5.75 -3.30
C PHE A 319 2.22 -5.61 -3.29
N ALA A 320 2.82 -5.28 -4.44
CA ALA A 320 4.24 -5.00 -4.52
C ALA A 320 4.65 -3.79 -3.64
N VAL A 321 3.81 -2.75 -3.58
CA VAL A 321 4.02 -1.61 -2.67
C VAL A 321 3.93 -2.05 -1.21
N CYS A 322 2.99 -2.95 -0.85
CA CYS A 322 2.91 -3.49 0.52
C CYS A 322 4.22 -4.18 0.94
N ILE A 323 4.83 -4.97 0.04
CA ILE A 323 6.11 -5.64 0.30
C ILE A 323 7.25 -4.65 0.55
N LEU A 324 7.19 -3.45 -0.05
CA LEU A 324 8.17 -2.39 0.15
C LEU A 324 7.80 -1.41 1.29
N SER A 325 6.76 -1.71 2.05
CA SER A 325 6.27 -0.83 3.12
C SER A 325 7.21 -0.80 4.33
N PRO A 326 7.18 0.29 5.14
CA PRO A 326 8.03 0.43 6.31
C PRO A 326 7.64 -0.46 7.49
N VAL A 327 6.47 -1.09 7.45
CA VAL A 327 5.91 -1.89 8.55
C VAL A 327 5.52 -3.27 8.06
N ASN A 328 6.01 -4.30 8.74
CA ASN A 328 5.81 -5.70 8.38
C ASN A 328 4.36 -6.14 8.57
N GLY A 329 3.73 -6.62 7.50
CA GLY A 329 2.39 -7.22 7.55
C GLY A 329 1.28 -6.26 8.01
N GLU A 330 1.45 -4.94 7.81
CA GLU A 330 0.46 -3.95 8.21
C GLU A 330 -0.82 -4.09 7.38
N LEU A 331 -1.93 -4.41 8.04
CA LEU A 331 -3.21 -4.67 7.39
C LEU A 331 -3.74 -3.43 6.67
N ARG A 332 -3.49 -2.24 7.20
CA ARG A 332 -3.87 -0.96 6.56
C ARG A 332 -3.35 -0.86 5.13
N TYR A 333 -2.13 -1.30 4.87
CA TYR A 333 -1.56 -1.27 3.52
C TYR A 333 -2.13 -2.36 2.62
N MET A 334 -2.58 -3.47 3.21
CA MET A 334 -3.16 -4.61 2.47
C MET A 334 -4.67 -4.43 2.16
N LEU A 335 -5.37 -3.53 2.85
CA LEU A 335 -6.80 -3.27 2.62
C LEU A 335 -7.18 -3.03 1.15
N PRO A 336 -6.41 -2.26 0.36
CA PRO A 336 -6.72 -2.08 -1.06
C PRO A 336 -6.71 -3.40 -1.83
N VAL A 337 -5.77 -4.30 -1.52
CA VAL A 337 -5.73 -5.65 -2.13
C VAL A 337 -6.97 -6.45 -1.74
N MET A 338 -7.33 -6.41 -0.45
CA MET A 338 -8.51 -7.12 0.07
C MET A 338 -9.81 -6.65 -0.57
N ILE A 339 -9.96 -5.35 -0.80
CA ILE A 339 -11.13 -4.75 -1.47
C ILE A 339 -11.16 -5.13 -2.95
N MET A 340 -10.01 -5.16 -3.61
CA MET A 340 -9.90 -5.46 -5.03
C MET A 340 -10.03 -6.95 -5.37
N LEU A 341 -9.68 -7.86 -4.48
CA LEU A 341 -9.72 -9.30 -4.72
C LEU A 341 -11.09 -9.82 -5.16
N PRO A 342 -12.21 -9.53 -4.46
CA PRO A 342 -13.54 -9.97 -4.90
C PRO A 342 -13.91 -9.46 -6.30
N LEU A 343 -13.52 -8.21 -6.61
CA LEU A 343 -13.73 -7.63 -7.93
C LEU A 343 -12.95 -8.39 -9.00
N ASN A 344 -11.66 -8.64 -8.76
CA ASN A 344 -10.79 -9.36 -9.71
C ASN A 344 -11.31 -10.78 -9.99
N LEU A 345 -11.72 -11.51 -8.96
CA LEU A 345 -12.31 -12.84 -9.10
C LEU A 345 -13.62 -12.80 -9.90
N THR A 346 -14.46 -11.81 -9.66
CA THR A 346 -15.73 -11.62 -10.36
C THR A 346 -15.53 -11.32 -11.84
N TRP A 347 -14.58 -10.45 -12.18
CA TRP A 347 -14.25 -10.09 -13.56
C TRP A 347 -13.73 -11.29 -14.35
N CYS A 348 -12.84 -12.06 -13.79
CA CYS A 348 -12.30 -13.22 -14.47
C CYS A 348 -13.34 -14.32 -14.66
N ALA A 349 -14.24 -14.53 -13.69
CA ALA A 349 -15.35 -15.46 -13.83
C ALA A 349 -16.36 -15.02 -14.90
N TYR A 350 -16.60 -13.72 -15.04
CA TYR A 350 -17.45 -13.15 -16.09
C TYR A 350 -16.90 -13.46 -17.48
N GLN A 351 -15.63 -13.18 -17.71
CA GLN A 351 -14.97 -13.48 -18.99
C GLN A 351 -14.94 -14.99 -19.33
N GLU A 352 -14.94 -15.86 -18.33
CA GLU A 352 -15.04 -17.31 -18.58
C GLU A 352 -16.37 -17.69 -19.20
N ARG A 353 -17.45 -17.11 -18.70
CA ARG A 353 -18.79 -17.38 -19.22
C ARG A 353 -19.00 -16.88 -20.65
N GLU A 354 -18.54 -15.67 -20.97
CA GLU A 354 -18.61 -15.14 -22.32
C GLU A 354 -17.83 -16.01 -23.30
N SER A 355 -16.63 -16.44 -22.96
CA SER A 355 -15.79 -17.27 -23.78
C SER A 355 -16.36 -18.70 -24.01
N VAL A 356 -17.18 -19.20 -23.07
CA VAL A 356 -17.88 -20.48 -23.22
C VAL A 356 -19.12 -20.30 -24.10
N ALA A 357 -19.92 -19.26 -23.87
CA ALA A 357 -21.12 -18.96 -24.69
C ALA A 357 -20.76 -18.74 -26.15
N GLU A 358 -19.70 -18.00 -26.47
CA GLU A 358 -19.23 -17.82 -27.87
C GLU A 358 -18.75 -19.10 -28.53
N LYS A 359 -18.34 -20.11 -27.75
CA LYS A 359 -17.96 -21.43 -28.30
C LYS A 359 -19.15 -22.36 -28.53
N GLU A 360 -20.23 -22.17 -27.77
CA GLU A 360 -21.46 -22.93 -27.92
C GLU A 360 -22.34 -22.40 -29.07
N GLU A 361 -22.17 -21.13 -29.45
CA GLU A 361 -22.84 -20.49 -30.59
C GLU A 361 -22.14 -20.74 -31.95
N LYS A 362 -20.91 -21.26 -31.94
CA LYS A 362 -20.13 -21.64 -33.14
C LYS A 362 -20.16 -23.14 -33.39
#